data_8f13b510944eca8f11cd8c7cae9a0120
#
_entry.id   8f13b510944eca8f11cd8c7cae9a0120
#
_cell.length_a   1.000
_cell.length_b   1.000
_cell.length_c   1.000
_cell.angle_alpha   90.00
_cell.angle_beta   90.00
_cell.angle_gamma   90.00
#
_symmetry.space_group_name_H-M   'P 1'
#
loop_
_entity.id
_entity.type
_entity.pdbx_description
1 polymer ?
#
loop_
_entity_poly.entity_id
_entity_poly.type
_entity_poly.pdbx_seq_one_letter_code
_entity_poly.pdbx_strand_id
1 'polypeptide(L)'
;MPEDSPNATVKTAASTASHLAPPRAELIDIPPEFAPTPTHPIRVRSRPMPAGVCIAQHTHAWAQLAYSSRGVLRMATPGTTWMVPPSRAIWVPPHITHEVAIVEDAFLRTLYVDESVIPPGLDACRVVEVSGLLRETIAALDERGIPTARERLLGALALDEITRSAPLPLAVPMPEEKRLRALCEALIADPAGPGSLEYWAAHVGASTRTIARLFRQELGVSFSQWRQQAILARAIPLLNQGRPMAVVAQELGYQSQSAFSAMFRRAFGESPRAFIARGSGDRDEDEPEDSVTASRNDHRDE
;
A
#
# COMPACT_ATOMS: atom_id res chain seq x y z
N MET A 1 -25.30 -36.28 -49.27
CA MET A 1 -23.89 -36.08 -48.88
C MET A 1 -23.85 -34.87 -47.99
N PRO A 2 -23.72 -35.00 -46.65
CA PRO A 2 -23.63 -33.84 -45.74
C PRO A 2 -22.17 -33.45 -45.53
N GLU A 3 -21.94 -32.14 -45.52
CA GLU A 3 -20.66 -31.50 -45.25
C GLU A 3 -20.40 -31.45 -43.77
N ASP A 4 -19.24 -31.95 -43.38
CA ASP A 4 -18.66 -31.84 -42.03
C ASP A 4 -18.12 -30.44 -41.80
N SER A 5 -18.68 -29.73 -40.81
CA SER A 5 -18.08 -28.53 -40.26
C SER A 5 -17.33 -28.90 -38.97
N PRO A 6 -16.06 -28.57 -38.82
CA PRO A 6 -15.37 -28.79 -37.56
C PRO A 6 -15.75 -27.73 -36.50
N ASN A 7 -16.33 -28.24 -35.46
CA ASN A 7 -16.66 -27.52 -34.24
C ASN A 7 -15.37 -27.03 -33.54
N ALA A 8 -15.07 -25.74 -33.67
CA ALA A 8 -13.98 -25.10 -32.96
C ALA A 8 -14.38 -24.90 -31.50
N THR A 9 -13.93 -25.80 -30.64
CA THR A 9 -14.04 -25.69 -29.20
C THR A 9 -13.22 -24.49 -28.70
N VAL A 10 -13.88 -23.39 -28.45
CA VAL A 10 -13.29 -22.23 -27.73
C VAL A 10 -12.98 -22.70 -26.32
N LYS A 11 -11.71 -22.98 -26.05
CA LYS A 11 -11.22 -23.15 -24.69
C LYS A 11 -11.35 -21.80 -23.98
N THR A 12 -12.38 -21.68 -23.19
CA THR A 12 -12.52 -20.62 -22.18
C THR A 12 -11.33 -20.69 -21.24
N ALA A 13 -10.40 -19.76 -21.39
CA ALA A 13 -9.34 -19.57 -20.42
C ALA A 13 -9.99 -19.20 -19.09
N ALA A 14 -9.92 -20.10 -18.13
CA ALA A 14 -10.33 -19.85 -16.76
C ALA A 14 -9.52 -18.66 -16.23
N SER A 15 -10.19 -17.54 -16.11
CA SER A 15 -9.70 -16.33 -15.48
C SER A 15 -9.25 -16.65 -14.06
N THR A 16 -7.98 -16.45 -13.79
CA THR A 16 -7.37 -16.42 -12.45
C THR A 16 -7.83 -15.18 -11.68
N ALA A 17 -9.14 -15.07 -11.46
CA ALA A 17 -9.77 -14.08 -10.60
C ALA A 17 -9.79 -14.55 -9.13
N SER A 18 -8.73 -15.24 -8.67
CA SER A 18 -8.68 -15.86 -7.33
C SER A 18 -7.92 -15.05 -6.27
N HIS A 19 -7.79 -13.72 -6.40
CA HIS A 19 -7.11 -12.92 -5.35
C HIS A 19 -7.99 -11.85 -4.71
N LEU A 20 -9.32 -11.95 -4.81
CA LEU A 20 -10.27 -11.06 -4.13
C LEU A 20 -11.37 -11.87 -3.43
N ALA A 21 -10.99 -12.89 -2.64
CA ALA A 21 -11.86 -13.25 -1.54
C ALA A 21 -11.97 -11.99 -0.65
N PRO A 22 -13.19 -11.63 -0.18
CA PRO A 22 -13.30 -10.51 0.76
C PRO A 22 -12.36 -10.79 1.94
N PRO A 23 -11.49 -9.83 2.30
CA PRO A 23 -10.54 -10.03 3.38
C PRO A 23 -11.32 -10.39 4.65
N ARG A 24 -10.79 -11.31 5.45
CA ARG A 24 -11.33 -11.55 6.79
C ARG A 24 -11.18 -10.26 7.58
N ALA A 25 -12.28 -9.57 7.78
CA ALA A 25 -12.31 -8.36 8.59
C ALA A 25 -12.10 -8.78 10.06
N GLU A 26 -10.96 -8.41 10.61
CA GLU A 26 -10.70 -8.51 12.04
C GLU A 26 -10.95 -7.13 12.66
N LEU A 27 -11.83 -7.09 13.67
CA LEU A 27 -11.87 -5.96 14.58
C LEU A 27 -10.58 -6.02 15.40
N ILE A 28 -9.59 -5.23 15.04
CA ILE A 28 -8.37 -5.14 15.84
C ILE A 28 -8.58 -4.06 16.89
N ASP A 29 -8.80 -4.51 18.10
CA ASP A 29 -8.66 -3.65 19.27
C ASP A 29 -7.19 -3.25 19.43
N ILE A 30 -6.95 -1.94 19.60
CA ILE A 30 -5.62 -1.45 19.95
C ILE A 30 -5.50 -1.57 21.46
N PRO A 31 -4.64 -2.48 21.97
CA PRO A 31 -4.49 -2.65 23.41
C PRO A 31 -4.12 -1.32 24.08
N PRO A 32 -4.66 -1.02 25.27
CA PRO A 32 -4.47 0.27 25.96
C PRO A 32 -3.03 0.71 26.11
N GLU A 33 -2.09 -0.23 26.24
CA GLU A 33 -0.65 0.05 26.35
C GLU A 33 -0.04 0.67 25.10
N PHE A 34 -0.70 0.54 23.93
CA PHE A 34 -0.27 1.18 22.68
C PHE A 34 -1.01 2.49 22.39
N ALA A 35 -2.00 2.87 23.19
CA ALA A 35 -2.62 4.18 23.05
C ALA A 35 -1.63 5.27 23.52
N PRO A 36 -1.29 6.25 22.66
CA PRO A 36 -0.42 7.34 23.07
C PRO A 36 -1.13 8.28 24.04
N THR A 37 -0.35 8.96 24.87
CA THR A 37 -0.83 9.93 25.85
C THR A 37 0.12 11.14 25.87
N PRO A 38 -0.28 12.31 26.41
CA PRO A 38 0.62 13.46 26.50
C PRO A 38 1.94 13.19 27.29
N THR A 39 1.93 12.23 28.21
CA THR A 39 3.12 11.81 28.95
C THR A 39 3.99 10.84 28.16
N HIS A 40 3.39 10.02 27.33
CA HIS A 40 4.00 9.07 26.40
C HIS A 40 3.45 9.29 25.00
N PRO A 41 3.92 10.34 24.31
CA PRO A 41 3.26 10.81 23.12
C PRO A 41 3.46 9.92 21.88
N ILE A 42 4.39 8.98 21.94
CA ILE A 42 4.64 8.02 20.85
C ILE A 42 4.65 6.60 21.39
N ARG A 43 3.94 5.73 20.70
CA ARG A 43 3.90 4.29 20.99
C ARG A 43 4.12 3.52 19.69
N VAL A 44 4.90 2.46 19.79
CA VAL A 44 5.15 1.55 18.66
C VAL A 44 4.53 0.20 18.96
N ARG A 45 3.89 -0.38 17.94
CA ARG A 45 3.38 -1.75 17.97
C ARG A 45 3.87 -2.47 16.74
N SER A 46 4.63 -3.54 16.94
CA SER A 46 5.15 -4.40 15.88
C SER A 46 4.53 -5.79 15.95
N ARG A 47 4.15 -6.34 14.78
CA ARG A 47 3.55 -7.68 14.70
C ARG A 47 3.60 -8.26 13.29
N PRO A 48 3.72 -9.59 13.15
CA PRO A 48 3.51 -10.25 11.86
C PRO A 48 2.01 -10.18 11.49
N MET A 49 1.74 -9.97 10.22
CA MET A 49 0.40 -9.88 9.66
C MET A 49 0.33 -10.72 8.39
N PRO A 50 -0.46 -11.81 8.37
CA PRO A 50 -0.60 -12.64 7.17
C PRO A 50 -1.40 -11.93 6.07
N ALA A 51 -1.11 -12.30 4.83
CA ALA A 51 -1.87 -11.85 3.66
C ALA A 51 -3.37 -12.17 3.80
N GLY A 52 -4.22 -11.29 3.29
CA GLY A 52 -5.67 -11.44 3.34
C GLY A 52 -6.33 -11.02 4.67
N VAL A 53 -5.57 -10.62 5.67
CA VAL A 53 -6.13 -9.98 6.88
C VAL A 53 -6.48 -8.53 6.57
N CYS A 54 -7.62 -8.09 7.09
CA CYS A 54 -8.08 -6.71 7.01
C CYS A 54 -8.40 -6.20 8.41
N ILE A 55 -7.76 -5.11 8.79
CA ILE A 55 -8.15 -4.30 9.94
C ILE A 55 -9.38 -3.52 9.51
N ALA A 56 -10.54 -3.84 10.08
CA ALA A 56 -11.82 -3.24 9.73
C ALA A 56 -11.79 -1.71 9.87
N GLN A 57 -12.71 -1.06 9.19
CA GLN A 57 -12.84 0.40 9.23
C GLN A 57 -13.00 0.90 10.68
N HIS A 58 -12.11 1.80 11.07
CA HIS A 58 -12.06 2.39 12.41
C HIS A 58 -11.55 3.83 12.38
N THR A 59 -11.62 4.48 13.52
CA THR A 59 -11.08 5.83 13.74
C THR A 59 -10.49 5.91 15.15
N HIS A 60 -9.52 6.79 15.35
CA HIS A 60 -8.90 7.04 16.64
C HIS A 60 -8.48 8.51 16.79
N ALA A 61 -8.32 8.97 18.05
CA ALA A 61 -8.00 10.37 18.39
C ALA A 61 -6.54 10.74 18.21
N TRP A 62 -5.67 9.82 17.81
CA TRP A 62 -4.24 10.03 17.59
C TRP A 62 -3.87 9.82 16.13
N ALA A 63 -2.70 10.27 15.72
CA ALA A 63 -2.19 9.98 14.41
C ALA A 63 -1.51 8.59 14.37
N GLN A 64 -1.39 8.05 13.16
CA GLN A 64 -0.77 6.76 12.91
C GLN A 64 0.20 6.86 11.74
N LEU A 65 1.39 6.27 11.91
CA LEU A 65 2.27 5.92 10.79
C LEU A 65 2.31 4.40 10.68
N ALA A 66 1.75 3.85 9.60
CA ALA A 66 1.81 2.42 9.33
C ALA A 66 2.94 2.12 8.33
N TYR A 67 3.89 1.30 8.75
CA TYR A 67 5.09 0.92 8.00
C TYR A 67 5.23 -0.60 7.99
N SER A 68 5.73 -1.15 6.89
CA SER A 68 6.14 -2.55 6.81
C SER A 68 7.51 -2.67 6.16
N SER A 69 8.40 -3.49 6.77
CA SER A 69 9.70 -3.82 6.21
C SER A 69 9.58 -4.83 5.06
N ARG A 70 8.52 -5.63 5.04
CA ARG A 70 8.22 -6.62 3.99
C ARG A 70 6.72 -6.67 3.70
N GLY A 71 6.36 -7.12 2.49
CA GLY A 71 4.98 -7.19 2.05
C GLY A 71 4.37 -5.82 1.71
N VAL A 72 3.18 -5.83 1.17
CA VAL A 72 2.46 -4.65 0.70
C VAL A 72 1.19 -4.45 1.51
N LEU A 73 0.97 -3.24 1.99
CA LEU A 73 -0.25 -2.82 2.68
C LEU A 73 -1.13 -2.03 1.71
N ARG A 74 -2.44 -2.19 1.86
CA ARG A 74 -3.43 -1.29 1.26
C ARG A 74 -4.15 -0.57 2.39
N MET A 75 -4.11 0.75 2.40
CA MET A 75 -4.92 1.57 3.31
C MET A 75 -6.01 2.27 2.50
N ALA A 76 -7.23 2.31 3.02
CA ALA A 76 -8.34 3.01 2.39
C ALA A 76 -9.09 3.88 3.38
N THR A 77 -9.52 5.05 2.88
CA THR A 77 -10.52 5.91 3.49
C THR A 77 -11.77 5.94 2.59
N PRO A 78 -12.88 6.56 2.99
CA PRO A 78 -14.08 6.62 2.14
C PRO A 78 -13.89 7.15 0.72
N GLY A 79 -12.88 7.95 0.47
CA GLY A 79 -12.65 8.56 -0.86
C GLY A 79 -11.30 8.27 -1.50
N THR A 80 -10.40 7.54 -0.85
CA THR A 80 -9.06 7.34 -1.39
C THR A 80 -8.45 6.03 -0.92
N THR A 81 -7.73 5.36 -1.79
CA THR A 81 -6.95 4.16 -1.47
C THR A 81 -5.46 4.41 -1.73
N TRP A 82 -4.61 3.91 -0.85
CA TRP A 82 -3.15 3.95 -0.97
C TRP A 82 -2.58 2.54 -1.00
N MET A 83 -1.60 2.33 -1.86
CA MET A 83 -0.73 1.14 -1.82
C MET A 83 0.58 1.53 -1.15
N VAL A 84 0.94 0.79 -0.11
CA VAL A 84 2.12 1.07 0.72
C VAL A 84 3.08 -0.10 0.59
N PRO A 85 4.12 0.01 -0.25
CA PRO A 85 5.13 -1.03 -0.43
C PRO A 85 6.15 -1.01 0.72
N PRO A 86 7.03 -2.04 0.80
CA PRO A 86 8.15 -2.04 1.74
C PRO A 86 8.99 -0.76 1.65
N SER A 87 9.58 -0.36 2.76
CA SER A 87 10.35 0.89 2.92
C SER A 87 9.54 2.16 2.68
N ARG A 88 8.22 2.06 2.70
CA ARG A 88 7.29 3.20 2.67
C ARG A 88 6.31 3.08 3.82
N ALA A 89 5.86 4.23 4.31
CA ALA A 89 4.88 4.32 5.37
C ALA A 89 3.71 5.19 4.94
N ILE A 90 2.52 4.90 5.46
CA ILE A 90 1.36 5.77 5.34
C ILE A 90 1.15 6.52 6.66
N TRP A 91 1.13 7.85 6.56
CA TRP A 91 0.69 8.73 7.63
C TRP A 91 -0.81 8.93 7.58
N VAL A 92 -1.47 8.74 8.69
CA VAL A 92 -2.90 8.95 8.89
C VAL A 92 -3.09 9.94 10.03
N PRO A 93 -3.64 11.14 9.81
CA PRO A 93 -3.94 12.11 10.86
C PRO A 93 -4.98 11.58 11.86
N PRO A 94 -5.13 12.23 13.04
CA PRO A 94 -6.19 11.93 13.99
C PRO A 94 -7.58 12.02 13.33
N HIS A 95 -8.54 11.26 13.84
CA HIS A 95 -9.96 11.29 13.47
C HIS A 95 -10.28 10.91 12.01
N ILE A 96 -9.31 10.41 11.25
CA ILE A 96 -9.55 9.89 9.89
C ILE A 96 -10.03 8.45 9.97
N THR A 97 -11.24 8.22 9.47
CA THR A 97 -11.79 6.86 9.34
C THR A 97 -11.05 6.11 8.23
N HIS A 98 -10.49 4.95 8.57
CA HIS A 98 -9.68 4.18 7.63
C HIS A 98 -9.73 2.67 7.91
N GLU A 99 -9.37 1.87 6.89
CA GLU A 99 -9.12 0.44 6.97
C GLU A 99 -7.72 0.12 6.47
N VAL A 100 -7.14 -1.00 6.94
CA VAL A 100 -5.85 -1.48 6.45
C VAL A 100 -5.97 -2.95 6.05
N ALA A 101 -5.70 -3.27 4.79
CA ALA A 101 -5.66 -4.64 4.29
C ALA A 101 -4.22 -5.06 3.99
N ILE A 102 -3.90 -6.29 4.36
CA ILE A 102 -2.60 -6.90 4.13
C ILE A 102 -2.65 -7.62 2.79
N VAL A 103 -1.95 -7.08 1.79
CA VAL A 103 -1.93 -7.63 0.42
C VAL A 103 -0.97 -8.81 0.31
N GLU A 104 0.16 -8.74 1.01
CA GLU A 104 1.21 -9.77 1.09
C GLU A 104 1.63 -9.90 2.55
N ASP A 105 2.13 -11.07 2.95
CA ASP A 105 2.64 -11.29 4.31
C ASP A 105 3.56 -10.15 4.73
N ALA A 106 3.22 -9.47 5.81
CA ALA A 106 3.87 -8.26 6.25
C ALA A 106 4.36 -8.36 7.70
N PHE A 107 5.39 -7.61 8.02
CA PHE A 107 5.74 -7.30 9.41
C PHE A 107 5.37 -5.83 9.64
N LEU A 108 4.18 -5.64 10.23
CA LEU A 108 3.61 -4.31 10.41
C LEU A 108 4.17 -3.65 11.67
N ARG A 109 4.81 -2.50 11.49
CA ARG A 109 5.17 -1.57 12.57
C ARG A 109 4.29 -0.34 12.49
N THR A 110 3.63 -0.04 13.58
CA THR A 110 2.73 1.11 13.67
C THR A 110 3.19 2.05 14.76
N LEU A 111 3.48 3.30 14.41
CA LEU A 111 3.65 4.38 15.38
C LEU A 111 2.29 5.03 15.60
N TYR A 112 1.88 5.12 16.84
CA TYR A 112 0.76 5.92 17.30
C TYR A 112 1.30 7.18 17.92
N VAL A 113 0.78 8.34 17.50
CA VAL A 113 1.29 9.67 17.86
C VAL A 113 0.19 10.52 18.48
N ASP A 114 0.39 10.95 19.71
CA ASP A 114 -0.55 11.84 20.41
C ASP A 114 -0.69 13.18 19.66
N GLU A 115 -1.91 13.68 19.57
CA GLU A 115 -2.24 14.91 18.83
C GLU A 115 -1.41 16.11 19.29
N SER A 116 -1.07 16.17 20.58
CA SER A 116 -0.33 17.31 21.19
C SER A 116 1.09 17.50 20.67
N VAL A 117 1.68 16.51 20.01
CA VAL A 117 3.05 16.57 19.49
C VAL A 117 3.14 16.55 17.96
N ILE A 118 2.01 16.54 17.26
CA ILE A 118 2.00 16.54 15.78
C ILE A 118 2.45 17.90 15.25
N PRO A 119 3.51 17.97 14.45
CA PRO A 119 3.94 19.22 13.83
C PRO A 119 2.96 19.68 12.75
N PRO A 120 2.91 21.00 12.43
CA PRO A 120 2.12 21.52 11.34
C PRO A 120 2.45 20.87 9.98
N GLY A 121 1.45 20.72 9.11
CA GLY A 121 1.62 20.16 7.76
C GLY A 121 1.47 18.64 7.68
N LEU A 122 1.06 17.98 8.76
CA LEU A 122 0.73 16.57 8.83
C LEU A 122 -0.80 16.33 8.96
N ASP A 123 -1.59 17.17 8.38
CA ASP A 123 -3.07 17.22 8.46
C ASP A 123 -3.78 16.37 7.40
N ALA A 124 -3.05 15.76 6.46
CA ALA A 124 -3.59 14.90 5.41
C ALA A 124 -2.90 13.54 5.35
N CYS A 125 -3.66 12.50 4.94
CA CYS A 125 -3.08 11.19 4.65
C CYS A 125 -2.07 11.28 3.51
N ARG A 126 -0.89 10.67 3.70
CA ARG A 126 0.16 10.65 2.67
C ARG A 126 1.11 9.47 2.84
N VAL A 127 1.55 8.91 1.73
CA VAL A 127 2.64 7.93 1.75
C VAL A 127 3.97 8.67 1.71
N VAL A 128 4.88 8.27 2.58
CA VAL A 128 6.22 8.85 2.73
C VAL A 128 7.29 7.76 2.58
N GLU A 129 8.49 8.15 2.23
CA GLU A 129 9.65 7.25 2.25
C GLU A 129 10.13 7.06 3.69
N VAL A 130 10.45 5.82 4.06
CA VAL A 130 11.10 5.51 5.34
C VAL A 130 12.61 5.52 5.11
N SER A 131 13.27 6.60 5.56
CA SER A 131 14.73 6.71 5.51
C SER A 131 15.37 5.68 6.45
N GLY A 132 16.66 5.37 6.24
CA GLY A 132 17.40 4.53 7.18
C GLY A 132 17.36 5.08 8.61
N LEU A 133 17.44 6.41 8.77
CA LEU A 133 17.35 7.04 10.09
C LEU A 133 15.96 6.86 10.72
N LEU A 134 14.89 7.05 9.95
CA LEU A 134 13.52 6.84 10.43
C LEU A 134 13.29 5.37 10.83
N ARG A 135 13.78 4.42 10.03
CA ARG A 135 13.68 2.98 10.31
C ARG A 135 14.34 2.61 11.64
N GLU A 136 15.62 3.00 11.84
CA GLU A 136 16.34 2.73 13.07
C GLU A 136 15.70 3.45 14.29
N THR A 137 15.16 4.63 14.06
CA THR A 137 14.42 5.38 15.10
C THR A 137 13.16 4.63 15.52
N ILE A 138 12.40 4.09 14.55
CA ILE A 138 11.21 3.26 14.82
C ILE A 138 11.59 1.98 15.57
N ALA A 139 12.69 1.32 15.17
CA ALA A 139 13.17 0.12 15.84
C ALA A 139 13.57 0.42 17.30
N ALA A 140 14.30 1.51 17.54
CA ALA A 140 14.68 1.94 18.88
C ALA A 140 13.48 2.36 19.75
N LEU A 141 12.41 2.88 19.17
CA LEU A 141 11.15 3.19 19.86
C LEU A 141 10.34 1.94 20.25
N ASP A 142 10.56 0.82 19.56
CA ASP A 142 9.89 -0.47 19.81
C ASP A 142 10.56 -1.26 20.97
N GLU A 143 11.73 -0.82 21.45
CA GLU A 143 12.42 -1.44 22.58
C GLU A 143 11.60 -1.34 23.86
N ARG A 144 11.55 -2.44 24.63
CA ARG A 144 10.83 -2.45 25.92
C ARG A 144 11.59 -1.66 26.99
N GLY A 145 10.85 -0.89 27.78
CA GLY A 145 11.43 -0.19 28.93
C GLY A 145 12.28 1.03 28.58
N ILE A 146 12.08 1.59 27.38
CA ILE A 146 12.76 2.82 26.96
C ILE A 146 12.47 3.97 27.95
N PRO A 147 13.50 4.71 28.44
CA PRO A 147 13.29 5.85 29.33
C PRO A 147 12.47 6.95 28.62
N THR A 148 11.53 7.58 29.34
CA THR A 148 10.65 8.62 28.78
C THR A 148 11.40 9.77 28.09
N ALA A 149 12.56 10.16 28.61
CA ALA A 149 13.40 11.21 28.00
C ALA A 149 13.92 10.75 26.62
N ARG A 150 14.35 9.49 26.49
CA ARG A 150 14.80 8.90 25.22
C ARG A 150 13.64 8.72 24.24
N GLU A 151 12.47 8.23 24.72
CA GLU A 151 11.25 8.12 23.91
C GLU A 151 10.90 9.46 23.26
N ARG A 152 10.93 10.56 24.00
CA ARG A 152 10.64 11.90 23.49
C ARG A 152 11.63 12.37 22.43
N LEU A 153 12.94 12.12 22.63
CA LEU A 153 13.97 12.49 21.64
C LEU A 153 13.81 11.71 20.33
N LEU A 154 13.65 10.39 20.42
CA LEU A 154 13.45 9.54 19.25
C LEU A 154 12.12 9.88 18.57
N GLY A 155 11.07 10.16 19.32
CA GLY A 155 9.78 10.58 18.79
C GLY A 155 9.86 11.90 18.04
N ALA A 156 10.55 12.90 18.58
CA ALA A 156 10.77 14.17 17.89
C ALA A 156 11.58 13.97 16.59
N LEU A 157 12.58 13.09 16.59
CA LEU A 157 13.37 12.76 15.41
C LEU A 157 12.50 12.04 14.35
N ALA A 158 11.67 11.08 14.76
CA ALA A 158 10.75 10.41 13.84
C ALA A 158 9.78 11.39 13.16
N LEU A 159 9.21 12.33 13.92
CA LEU A 159 8.31 13.34 13.41
C LEU A 159 9.02 14.34 12.46
N ASP A 160 10.28 14.71 12.74
CA ASP A 160 11.08 15.54 11.83
C ASP A 160 11.32 14.82 10.49
N GLU A 161 11.72 13.55 10.51
CA GLU A 161 11.91 12.72 9.32
C GLU A 161 10.61 12.58 8.49
N ILE A 162 9.48 12.32 9.14
CA ILE A 162 8.16 12.22 8.48
C ILE A 162 7.78 13.56 7.83
N THR A 163 8.04 14.67 8.52
CA THR A 163 7.70 16.02 8.04
C THR A 163 8.53 16.43 6.83
N ARG A 164 9.80 16.07 6.81
CA ARG A 164 10.74 16.35 5.70
C ARG A 164 10.52 15.47 4.49
N SER A 165 9.93 14.30 4.68
CA SER A 165 9.71 13.37 3.58
C SER A 165 8.67 13.89 2.58
N ALA A 166 9.04 13.93 1.30
CA ALA A 166 8.10 14.31 0.25
C ALA A 166 7.01 13.25 0.07
N PRO A 167 5.74 13.64 -0.10
CA PRO A 167 4.66 12.70 -0.35
C PRO A 167 4.84 11.97 -1.68
N LEU A 168 4.61 10.66 -1.68
CA LEU A 168 4.70 9.81 -2.86
C LEU A 168 3.34 9.70 -3.57
N PRO A 169 3.30 9.60 -4.91
CA PRO A 169 2.06 9.55 -5.70
C PRO A 169 1.42 8.15 -5.68
N LEU A 170 1.14 7.64 -4.48
CA LEU A 170 0.58 6.30 -4.25
C LEU A 170 -0.89 6.32 -3.82
N ALA A 171 -1.52 7.49 -3.92
CA ALA A 171 -2.95 7.66 -3.68
C ALA A 171 -3.74 7.39 -4.98
N VAL A 172 -4.82 6.63 -4.87
CA VAL A 172 -5.80 6.42 -5.95
C VAL A 172 -7.15 6.93 -5.43
N PRO A 173 -7.50 8.20 -5.71
CA PRO A 173 -8.77 8.75 -5.28
C PRO A 173 -9.93 8.11 -6.05
N MET A 174 -11.03 7.81 -5.34
CA MET A 174 -12.22 7.21 -5.91
C MET A 174 -13.38 8.22 -5.88
N PRO A 175 -14.08 8.41 -7.01
CA PRO A 175 -15.16 9.39 -7.10
C PRO A 175 -16.46 8.89 -6.46
N GLU A 176 -17.35 9.82 -6.16
CA GLU A 176 -18.70 9.52 -5.66
C GLU A 176 -19.72 9.43 -6.81
N GLU A 177 -19.54 10.17 -7.89
CA GLU A 177 -20.43 10.13 -9.05
C GLU A 177 -20.42 8.74 -9.69
N LYS A 178 -21.59 8.13 -9.82
CA LYS A 178 -21.74 6.71 -10.19
C LYS A 178 -21.07 6.29 -11.49
N ARG A 179 -21.16 7.10 -12.54
CA ARG A 179 -20.57 6.79 -13.86
C ARG A 179 -19.06 6.89 -13.81
N LEU A 180 -18.54 7.93 -13.13
CA LEU A 180 -17.11 8.09 -12.96
C LEU A 180 -16.53 6.98 -12.08
N ARG A 181 -17.23 6.60 -11.02
CA ARG A 181 -16.86 5.44 -10.17
C ARG A 181 -16.82 4.14 -10.98
N ALA A 182 -17.86 3.85 -11.75
CA ALA A 182 -17.91 2.67 -12.59
C ALA A 182 -16.77 2.62 -13.62
N LEU A 183 -16.40 3.78 -14.20
CA LEU A 183 -15.24 3.91 -15.09
C LEU A 183 -13.94 3.60 -14.33
N CYS A 184 -13.74 4.18 -13.16
CA CYS A 184 -12.54 3.96 -12.34
C CYS A 184 -12.42 2.49 -11.91
N GLU A 185 -13.50 1.87 -11.48
CA GLU A 185 -13.56 0.44 -11.10
C GLU A 185 -13.23 -0.47 -12.29
N ALA A 186 -13.82 -0.21 -13.46
CA ALA A 186 -13.55 -0.97 -14.66
C ALA A 186 -12.08 -0.87 -15.09
N LEU A 187 -11.48 0.31 -15.00
CA LEU A 187 -10.07 0.54 -15.35
C LEU A 187 -9.12 -0.12 -14.34
N ILE A 188 -9.46 -0.15 -13.06
CA ILE A 188 -8.69 -0.88 -12.04
C ILE A 188 -8.76 -2.39 -12.29
N ALA A 189 -9.93 -2.91 -12.70
CA ALA A 189 -10.11 -4.33 -13.02
C ALA A 189 -9.35 -4.74 -14.29
N ASP A 190 -9.28 -3.87 -15.30
CA ASP A 190 -8.56 -4.10 -16.57
C ASP A 190 -7.61 -2.92 -16.88
N PRO A 191 -6.43 -2.85 -16.24
CA PRO A 191 -5.45 -1.78 -16.49
C PRO A 191 -4.81 -1.87 -17.88
N ALA A 192 -4.84 -3.05 -18.53
CA ALA A 192 -4.37 -3.25 -19.90
C ALA A 192 -5.38 -2.78 -20.97
N GLY A 193 -6.60 -2.48 -20.57
CA GLY A 193 -7.63 -1.97 -21.43
C GLY A 193 -7.23 -0.67 -22.16
N PRO A 194 -8.03 -0.26 -23.17
CA PRO A 194 -7.71 0.90 -23.99
C PRO A 194 -7.35 2.15 -23.15
N GLY A 195 -6.24 2.79 -23.52
CA GLY A 195 -5.71 3.94 -22.76
C GLY A 195 -6.45 5.25 -23.00
N SER A 196 -7.46 5.27 -23.88
CA SER A 196 -8.12 6.51 -24.28
C SER A 196 -9.35 6.84 -23.43
N LEU A 197 -9.51 8.11 -23.14
CA LEU A 197 -10.68 8.62 -22.42
C LEU A 197 -11.97 8.42 -23.21
N GLU A 198 -11.89 8.45 -24.55
CA GLU A 198 -13.01 8.25 -25.47
C GLU A 198 -13.65 6.87 -25.28
N TYR A 199 -12.82 5.84 -25.24
CA TYR A 199 -13.28 4.47 -25.01
C TYR A 199 -14.02 4.34 -23.68
N TRP A 200 -13.40 4.80 -22.59
CA TRP A 200 -13.96 4.67 -21.26
C TRP A 200 -15.21 5.53 -21.04
N ALA A 201 -15.24 6.73 -21.63
CA ALA A 201 -16.43 7.59 -21.60
C ALA A 201 -17.62 6.93 -22.30
N ALA A 202 -17.39 6.36 -23.48
CA ALA A 202 -18.42 5.60 -24.20
C ALA A 202 -18.92 4.38 -23.41
N HIS A 203 -18.01 3.68 -22.73
CA HIS A 203 -18.33 2.50 -21.90
C HIS A 203 -19.34 2.83 -20.77
N VAL A 204 -19.26 4.04 -20.20
CA VAL A 204 -20.18 4.49 -19.15
C VAL A 204 -21.30 5.40 -19.67
N GLY A 205 -21.50 5.47 -20.98
CA GLY A 205 -22.59 6.25 -21.60
C GLY A 205 -22.45 7.76 -21.40
N ALA A 206 -21.23 8.30 -21.40
CA ALA A 206 -20.97 9.72 -21.21
C ALA A 206 -20.05 10.29 -22.32
N SER A 207 -20.07 11.62 -22.50
CA SER A 207 -19.10 12.28 -23.38
C SER A 207 -17.74 12.41 -22.69
N THR A 208 -16.65 12.43 -23.48
CA THR A 208 -15.28 12.71 -23.00
C THR A 208 -15.20 14.01 -22.23
N ARG A 209 -15.90 15.05 -22.72
CA ARG A 209 -15.98 16.37 -22.03
C ARG A 209 -16.58 16.22 -20.63
N THR A 210 -17.66 15.45 -20.49
CA THR A 210 -18.31 15.21 -19.19
C THR A 210 -17.37 14.49 -18.24
N ILE A 211 -16.76 13.40 -18.69
CA ILE A 211 -15.85 12.61 -17.84
C ILE A 211 -14.60 13.43 -17.46
N ALA A 212 -13.97 14.13 -18.41
CA ALA A 212 -12.81 14.98 -18.12
C ALA A 212 -13.14 16.08 -17.09
N ARG A 213 -14.35 16.65 -17.15
CA ARG A 213 -14.80 17.63 -16.16
C ARG A 213 -15.00 17.00 -14.79
N LEU A 214 -15.61 15.83 -14.72
CA LEU A 214 -15.84 15.10 -13.46
C LEU A 214 -14.52 14.71 -12.78
N PHE A 215 -13.52 14.19 -13.52
CA PHE A 215 -12.19 13.94 -12.96
C PHE A 215 -11.59 15.16 -12.27
N ARG A 216 -11.70 16.32 -12.88
CA ARG A 216 -11.16 17.57 -12.32
C ARG A 216 -11.96 18.07 -11.13
N GLN A 217 -13.28 17.98 -11.18
CA GLN A 217 -14.17 18.51 -10.14
C GLN A 217 -14.18 17.64 -8.89
N GLU A 218 -14.23 16.31 -9.03
CA GLU A 218 -14.31 15.43 -7.86
C GLU A 218 -12.93 14.99 -7.36
N LEU A 219 -11.98 14.72 -8.26
CA LEU A 219 -10.71 14.13 -7.90
C LEU A 219 -9.52 15.09 -8.00
N GLY A 220 -9.72 16.31 -8.52
CA GLY A 220 -8.67 17.31 -8.67
C GLY A 220 -7.59 16.96 -9.70
N VAL A 221 -7.72 15.82 -10.42
CA VAL A 221 -6.71 15.32 -11.36
C VAL A 221 -7.30 15.11 -12.75
N SER A 222 -6.45 14.98 -13.77
CA SER A 222 -6.88 14.53 -15.09
C SER A 222 -7.04 13.00 -15.16
N PHE A 223 -7.79 12.51 -16.15
CA PHE A 223 -7.88 11.08 -16.43
C PHE A 223 -6.51 10.39 -16.57
N SER A 224 -5.60 11.01 -17.30
CA SER A 224 -4.25 10.47 -17.50
C SER A 224 -3.45 10.37 -16.22
N GLN A 225 -3.54 11.39 -15.34
CA GLN A 225 -2.89 11.36 -14.03
C GLN A 225 -3.51 10.28 -13.13
N TRP A 226 -4.84 10.22 -13.06
CA TRP A 226 -5.54 9.20 -12.29
C TRP A 226 -5.21 7.78 -12.77
N ARG A 227 -5.26 7.55 -14.09
CA ARG A 227 -4.89 6.26 -14.68
C ARG A 227 -3.46 5.86 -14.35
N GLN A 228 -2.53 6.81 -14.38
CA GLN A 228 -1.14 6.56 -13.99
C GLN A 228 -1.03 6.14 -12.52
N GLN A 229 -1.75 6.79 -11.61
CA GLN A 229 -1.78 6.42 -10.19
C GLN A 229 -2.35 5.00 -10.00
N ALA A 230 -3.46 4.67 -10.66
CA ALA A 230 -4.06 3.33 -10.61
C ALA A 230 -3.10 2.25 -11.14
N ILE A 231 -2.41 2.52 -12.24
CA ILE A 231 -1.39 1.62 -12.80
C ILE A 231 -0.23 1.43 -11.83
N LEU A 232 0.27 2.50 -11.22
CA LEU A 232 1.37 2.42 -10.24
C LEU A 232 0.96 1.63 -8.99
N ALA A 233 -0.25 1.84 -8.48
CA ALA A 233 -0.79 1.08 -7.37
C ALA A 233 -0.88 -0.43 -7.68
N ARG A 234 -1.24 -0.79 -8.91
CA ARG A 234 -1.28 -2.19 -9.36
C ARG A 234 0.11 -2.77 -9.63
N ALA A 235 1.06 -1.95 -10.11
CA ALA A 235 2.42 -2.38 -10.41
C ALA A 235 3.20 -2.81 -9.15
N ILE A 236 3.01 -2.09 -8.04
CA ILE A 236 3.81 -2.26 -6.83
C ILE A 236 3.76 -3.69 -6.27
N PRO A 237 2.59 -4.32 -6.03
CA PRO A 237 2.54 -5.70 -5.57
C PRO A 237 3.20 -6.67 -6.57
N LEU A 238 2.94 -6.52 -7.86
CA LEU A 238 3.51 -7.38 -8.90
C LEU A 238 5.03 -7.32 -8.94
N LEU A 239 5.59 -6.12 -8.79
CA LEU A 239 7.04 -5.91 -8.74
C LEU A 239 7.65 -6.46 -7.45
N ASN A 240 6.97 -6.28 -6.31
CA ASN A 240 7.43 -6.78 -5.02
C ASN A 240 7.45 -8.31 -4.95
N GLN A 241 6.54 -8.98 -5.67
CA GLN A 241 6.53 -10.44 -5.87
C GLN A 241 7.67 -10.94 -6.76
N GLY A 242 8.55 -10.07 -7.24
CA GLY A 242 9.68 -10.42 -8.12
C GLY A 242 9.26 -10.80 -9.53
N ARG A 243 8.05 -10.45 -9.98
CA ARG A 243 7.59 -10.74 -11.34
C ARG A 243 8.48 -10.06 -12.39
N PRO A 244 8.78 -10.73 -13.51
CA PRO A 244 9.61 -10.14 -14.56
C PRO A 244 9.03 -8.81 -15.06
N MET A 245 9.87 -7.78 -15.15
CA MET A 245 9.46 -6.42 -15.54
C MET A 245 8.71 -6.36 -16.86
N ALA A 246 9.08 -7.19 -17.83
CA ALA A 246 8.40 -7.27 -19.13
C ALA A 246 6.95 -7.78 -18.98
N VAL A 247 6.73 -8.76 -18.10
CA VAL A 247 5.41 -9.32 -17.81
C VAL A 247 4.55 -8.28 -17.10
N VAL A 248 5.11 -7.59 -16.10
CA VAL A 248 4.40 -6.50 -15.38
C VAL A 248 4.00 -5.38 -16.34
N ALA A 249 4.92 -4.94 -17.21
CA ALA A 249 4.63 -3.92 -18.22
C ALA A 249 3.47 -4.34 -19.16
N GLN A 250 3.49 -5.57 -19.62
CA GLN A 250 2.44 -6.11 -20.50
C GLN A 250 1.08 -6.19 -19.79
N GLU A 251 1.02 -6.70 -18.56
CA GLU A 251 -0.21 -6.79 -17.76
C GLU A 251 -0.83 -5.42 -17.45
N LEU A 252 0.01 -4.38 -17.43
CA LEU A 252 -0.41 -3.00 -17.20
C LEU A 252 -0.69 -2.21 -18.50
N GLY A 253 -0.72 -2.90 -19.65
CA GLY A 253 -1.06 -2.33 -20.95
C GLY A 253 0.05 -1.48 -21.59
N TYR A 254 1.31 -1.71 -21.22
CA TYR A 254 2.45 -1.06 -21.87
C TYR A 254 2.99 -1.93 -23.01
N GLN A 255 3.28 -1.28 -24.14
CA GLN A 255 3.85 -1.96 -25.31
C GLN A 255 5.30 -2.44 -25.10
N SER A 256 6.00 -1.87 -24.12
CA SER A 256 7.37 -2.27 -23.78
C SER A 256 7.70 -2.00 -22.31
N GLN A 257 8.65 -2.79 -21.80
CA GLN A 257 9.26 -2.56 -20.49
C GLN A 257 9.88 -1.17 -20.37
N SER A 258 10.47 -0.64 -21.47
CA SER A 258 11.10 0.67 -21.48
C SER A 258 10.09 1.80 -21.29
N ALA A 259 8.91 1.70 -21.93
CA ALA A 259 7.82 2.68 -21.79
C ALA A 259 7.28 2.69 -20.35
N PHE A 260 7.07 1.51 -19.76
CA PHE A 260 6.68 1.39 -18.35
C PHE A 260 7.73 1.98 -17.42
N SER A 261 9.01 1.61 -17.58
CA SER A 261 10.11 2.11 -16.75
C SER A 261 10.29 3.62 -16.84
N ALA A 262 10.07 4.20 -18.00
CA ALA A 262 10.11 5.66 -18.20
C ALA A 262 8.95 6.37 -17.47
N MET A 263 7.75 5.80 -17.52
CA MET A 263 6.60 6.30 -16.76
C MET A 263 6.85 6.22 -15.26
N PHE A 264 7.32 5.07 -14.77
CA PHE A 264 7.63 4.83 -13.37
C PHE A 264 8.69 5.82 -12.84
N ARG A 265 9.77 6.03 -13.60
CA ARG A 265 10.83 6.98 -13.25
C ARG A 265 10.32 8.42 -13.18
N ARG A 266 9.41 8.82 -14.07
CA ARG A 266 8.79 10.16 -13.98
C ARG A 266 7.96 10.33 -12.71
N ALA A 267 7.32 9.26 -12.23
CA ALA A 267 6.47 9.30 -11.03
C ALA A 267 7.29 9.29 -9.72
N PHE A 268 8.35 8.48 -9.65
CA PHE A 268 9.10 8.23 -8.41
C PHE A 268 10.52 8.78 -8.42
N GLY A 269 10.98 9.35 -9.51
CA GLY A 269 12.36 9.84 -9.65
C GLY A 269 13.41 8.75 -9.90
N GLU A 270 13.03 7.46 -9.78
CA GLU A 270 13.93 6.32 -9.88
C GLU A 270 13.34 5.17 -10.71
N SER A 271 14.17 4.19 -11.08
CA SER A 271 13.72 3.02 -11.84
C SER A 271 12.91 2.06 -10.95
N PRO A 272 11.98 1.24 -11.54
CA PRO A 272 11.25 0.22 -10.77
C PRO A 272 12.19 -0.72 -10.00
N ARG A 273 13.33 -1.09 -10.59
CA ARG A 273 14.31 -1.97 -9.97
C ARG A 273 14.96 -1.32 -8.73
N ALA A 274 15.35 -0.05 -8.81
CA ALA A 274 15.91 0.68 -7.67
C ALA A 274 14.89 0.87 -6.56
N PHE A 275 13.63 1.16 -6.93
CA PHE A 275 12.52 1.32 -6.02
C PHE A 275 12.27 0.05 -5.17
N ILE A 276 12.28 -1.14 -5.82
CA ILE A 276 12.08 -2.43 -5.13
C ILE A 276 13.31 -2.84 -4.32
N ALA A 277 14.53 -2.60 -4.85
CA ALA A 277 15.76 -2.96 -4.15
C ALA A 277 15.90 -2.28 -2.77
N ARG A 278 15.42 -1.04 -2.64
CA ARG A 278 15.37 -0.36 -1.33
C ARG A 278 14.44 -1.09 -0.34
N GLY A 279 13.32 -1.64 -0.80
CA GLY A 279 12.42 -2.45 0.02
C GLY A 279 12.97 -3.83 0.37
N SER A 280 13.94 -4.33 -0.38
CA SER A 280 14.53 -5.65 -0.15
C SER A 280 15.67 -5.62 0.88
N GLY A 281 16.34 -4.50 1.07
CA GLY A 281 17.37 -4.32 2.11
C GLY A 281 16.85 -4.43 3.55
N ASP A 282 15.55 -4.31 3.74
CA ASP A 282 14.90 -4.44 5.06
C ASP A 282 14.55 -5.90 5.44
N ARG A 283 14.77 -6.89 4.56
CA ARG A 283 14.29 -8.27 4.76
C ARG A 283 15.14 -9.09 5.73
N ASP A 284 16.41 -8.76 5.87
CA ASP A 284 17.37 -9.58 6.61
C ASP A 284 17.37 -9.31 8.14
N GLU A 285 16.71 -8.24 8.61
CA GLU A 285 16.75 -7.81 10.01
C GLU A 285 15.51 -8.24 10.84
N ASP A 286 14.45 -8.72 10.22
CA ASP A 286 13.16 -9.02 10.88
C ASP A 286 12.85 -10.52 11.05
N GLU A 287 13.80 -11.45 10.84
CA GLU A 287 13.60 -12.85 11.24
C GLU A 287 13.73 -12.98 12.77
N PRO A 288 12.69 -13.43 13.48
CA PRO A 288 12.84 -13.77 14.89
C PRO A 288 13.83 -14.94 15.02
N GLU A 289 14.84 -14.79 15.89
CA GLU A 289 15.85 -15.83 16.22
C GLU A 289 15.27 -17.11 16.86
N ASP A 290 13.98 -17.35 16.77
CA ASP A 290 13.28 -18.47 17.45
C ASP A 290 13.03 -19.69 16.56
N SER A 291 14.04 -20.21 15.86
CA SER A 291 13.91 -21.53 15.23
C SER A 291 15.10 -22.49 15.38
N VAL A 292 15.98 -22.27 16.36
CA VAL A 292 17.08 -23.22 16.62
C VAL A 292 17.14 -23.59 18.11
N THR A 293 16.16 -24.35 18.63
CA THR A 293 16.40 -25.26 19.77
C THR A 293 15.24 -26.23 19.95
N ALA A 294 15.09 -27.17 19.05
CA ALA A 294 14.31 -28.38 19.32
C ALA A 294 14.79 -29.51 18.42
N SER A 295 16.00 -30.03 18.64
CA SER A 295 16.34 -31.41 18.32
C SER A 295 17.76 -31.74 18.78
N ARG A 296 17.91 -32.09 20.03
CA ARG A 296 18.93 -33.02 20.54
C ARG A 296 18.53 -33.39 21.97
N ASN A 297 17.72 -34.36 22.11
CA ASN A 297 17.83 -35.21 23.28
C ASN A 297 17.96 -36.65 22.81
N ASP A 298 19.15 -37.09 23.06
CA ASP A 298 19.82 -38.28 22.70
C ASP A 298 19.25 -39.47 23.48
N HIS A 299 19.01 -40.54 22.79
CA HIS A 299 18.94 -41.85 23.36
C HIS A 299 20.35 -42.30 23.76
N ARG A 300 20.60 -42.54 25.04
CA ARG A 300 21.57 -43.51 25.55
C ARG A 300 21.02 -44.15 26.81
N ASP A 301 20.69 -45.39 26.63
CA ASP A 301 20.97 -46.62 27.36
C ASP A 301 21.56 -46.48 28.79
N GLU A 302 20.87 -47.03 29.74
CA GLU A 302 21.08 -48.26 30.48
C GLU A 302 20.01 -48.38 31.57
#